data_242faff9f5b5c84fc8a168b27526f55e
#
_entry.id   242faff9f5b5c84fc8a168b27526f55e
#
_cell.length_a   1.000
_cell.length_b   1.000
_cell.length_c   1.000
_cell.angle_alpha   90.00
_cell.angle_beta   90.00
_cell.angle_gamma   90.00
#
_symmetry.space_group_name_H-M   'P 1'
#
loop_
_entity.id
_entity.type
_entity.pdbx_description
1 polymer ?
#
loop_
_entity_poly.entity_id
_entity_poly.type
_entity_poly.pdbx_seq_one_letter_code
_entity_poly.pdbx_strand_id
1 'polypeptide(L)'
;MSAPSPEDILSFLTDNTSLTILKFLDEKEYSTQQIASNLEIPLSSAYRKVNKLEQLKIIKKTKIIRKMDGTDESFYTSWIDEVQINFKNNRITCKIKNKEHQDKIVRLWQGFRHN
;
A
#
# COMPACT_ATOMS: atom_id res chain seq x y z
N MET A 1 -12.60 14.03 4.26
CA MET A 1 -11.21 13.60 4.36
C MET A 1 -10.37 14.35 3.37
N SER A 2 -9.30 14.93 3.85
CA SER A 2 -8.39 15.65 2.97
C SER A 2 -7.51 14.66 2.20
N ALA A 3 -7.16 15.01 0.98
CA ALA A 3 -6.17 14.27 0.21
C ALA A 3 -4.81 14.34 0.92
N PRO A 4 -3.92 13.35 0.73
CA PRO A 4 -2.57 13.42 1.28
C PRO A 4 -1.84 14.64 0.70
N SER A 5 -0.97 15.25 1.51
CA SER A 5 -0.18 16.38 1.02
C SER A 5 0.88 15.89 0.03
N PRO A 6 1.32 16.76 -0.90
CA PRO A 6 2.43 16.40 -1.78
C PRO A 6 3.69 16.02 -1.02
N GLU A 7 3.95 16.65 0.13
CA GLU A 7 5.10 16.33 0.96
C GLU A 7 5.05 14.91 1.50
N ASP A 8 3.87 14.45 1.92
CA ASP A 8 3.69 13.08 2.39
C ASP A 8 3.96 12.07 1.29
N ILE A 9 3.47 12.35 0.08
CA ILE A 9 3.68 11.47 -1.07
C ILE A 9 5.14 11.42 -1.45
N LEU A 10 5.80 12.57 -1.53
CA LEU A 10 7.22 12.62 -1.83
C LEU A 10 8.05 11.91 -0.78
N SER A 11 7.65 12.02 0.48
CA SER A 11 8.35 11.37 1.59
C SER A 11 8.41 9.86 1.42
N PHE A 12 7.29 9.21 1.09
CA PHE A 12 7.32 7.75 0.91
C PHE A 12 8.02 7.34 -0.37
N LEU A 13 7.89 8.13 -1.44
CA LEU A 13 8.53 7.83 -2.71
C LEU A 13 10.06 7.93 -2.65
N THR A 14 10.58 8.72 -1.72
CA THR A 14 12.03 8.88 -1.53
C THR A 14 12.55 8.01 -0.39
N ASP A 15 11.71 7.26 0.28
CA ASP A 15 12.11 6.37 1.38
C ASP A 15 12.27 4.95 0.86
N ASN A 16 13.51 4.47 0.82
CA ASN A 16 13.81 3.13 0.28
C ASN A 16 13.06 2.02 0.99
N THR A 17 12.93 2.10 2.31
CA THR A 17 12.23 1.08 3.09
C THR A 17 10.76 1.04 2.71
N SER A 18 10.11 2.20 2.61
CA SER A 18 8.70 2.28 2.21
C SER A 18 8.49 1.71 0.80
N LEU A 19 9.38 2.04 -0.14
CA LEU A 19 9.28 1.51 -1.50
C LEU A 19 9.49 0.01 -1.53
N THR A 20 10.41 -0.50 -0.72
CA THR A 20 10.66 -1.95 -0.64
C THR A 20 9.44 -2.67 -0.10
N ILE A 21 8.81 -2.12 0.94
CA ILE A 21 7.57 -2.68 1.48
C ILE A 21 6.48 -2.68 0.41
N LEU A 22 6.32 -1.58 -0.29
CA LEU A 22 5.28 -1.45 -1.31
C LEU A 22 5.47 -2.47 -2.43
N LYS A 23 6.70 -2.64 -2.89
CA LYS A 23 7.02 -3.63 -3.92
C LYS A 23 6.78 -5.05 -3.43
N PHE A 24 7.10 -5.32 -2.16
CA PHE A 24 6.88 -6.63 -1.56
C PHE A 24 5.40 -6.99 -1.48
N LEU A 25 4.53 -5.97 -1.32
CA LEU A 25 3.09 -6.16 -1.23
C LEU A 25 2.36 -6.13 -2.59
N ASP A 26 3.10 -5.99 -3.68
CA ASP A 26 2.49 -5.94 -5.01
C ASP A 26 1.91 -7.29 -5.39
N GLU A 27 0.60 -7.34 -5.61
CA GLU A 27 -0.15 -8.56 -5.93
C GLU A 27 -0.03 -9.63 -4.83
N LYS A 28 0.36 -9.23 -3.61
CA LYS A 28 0.58 -10.14 -2.49
C LYS A 28 -0.03 -9.57 -1.22
N GLU A 29 -0.16 -10.43 -0.23
CA GLU A 29 -0.79 -10.10 1.04
C GLU A 29 0.08 -10.61 2.17
N TYR A 30 0.53 -9.69 3.02
CA TYR A 30 1.40 -10.04 4.15
C TYR A 30 1.03 -9.23 5.38
N SER A 31 1.28 -9.82 6.55
CA SER A 31 1.18 -9.09 7.82
C SER A 31 2.41 -8.26 8.05
N THR A 32 2.31 -7.32 9.00
CA THR A 32 3.46 -6.49 9.37
C THR A 32 4.62 -7.34 9.89
N GLN A 33 4.31 -8.39 10.66
CA GLN A 33 5.34 -9.30 11.17
C GLN A 33 6.05 -10.01 10.02
N GLN A 34 5.30 -10.46 9.02
CA GLN A 34 5.89 -11.10 7.84
C GLN A 34 6.73 -10.13 7.03
N ILE A 35 6.26 -8.90 6.89
CA ILE A 35 7.03 -7.84 6.22
C ILE A 35 8.38 -7.63 6.93
N ALA A 36 8.34 -7.47 8.24
CA ALA A 36 9.55 -7.24 9.03
C ALA A 36 10.52 -8.40 8.89
N SER A 37 10.02 -9.62 9.01
CA SER A 37 10.83 -10.83 8.96
C SER A 37 11.45 -11.03 7.57
N ASN A 38 10.64 -10.92 6.52
CA ASN A 38 11.12 -11.17 5.15
C ASN A 38 12.07 -10.10 4.64
N LEU A 39 11.85 -8.85 5.04
CA LEU A 39 12.69 -7.74 4.60
C LEU A 39 13.82 -7.43 5.57
N GLU A 40 13.89 -8.17 6.67
CA GLU A 40 14.94 -8.01 7.68
C GLU A 40 15.02 -6.59 8.22
N ILE A 41 13.85 -6.03 8.56
CA ILE A 41 13.76 -4.71 9.18
C ILE A 41 13.18 -4.85 10.59
N PRO A 42 13.55 -3.94 11.50
CA PRO A 42 12.99 -3.99 12.85
C PRO A 42 11.46 -3.90 12.83
N LEU A 43 10.83 -4.67 13.70
CA LEU A 43 9.37 -4.74 13.76
C LEU A 43 8.74 -3.38 14.02
N SER A 44 9.32 -2.59 14.91
CA SER A 44 8.83 -1.24 15.22
C SER A 44 8.87 -0.33 13.99
N SER A 45 9.93 -0.44 13.19
CA SER A 45 10.04 0.31 11.94
C SER A 45 8.99 -0.15 10.93
N ALA A 46 8.78 -1.47 10.84
CA ALA A 46 7.77 -2.02 9.94
C ALA A 46 6.37 -1.49 10.30
N TYR A 47 6.00 -1.52 11.57
CA TYR A 47 4.71 -1.00 12.02
C TYR A 47 4.54 0.47 11.69
N ARG A 48 5.56 1.27 11.95
CA ARG A 48 5.49 2.70 11.68
C ARG A 48 5.30 2.98 10.18
N LYS A 49 6.07 2.30 9.34
CA LYS A 49 5.99 2.48 7.88
C LYS A 49 4.67 1.99 7.32
N VAL A 50 4.23 0.81 7.75
CA VAL A 50 2.95 0.23 7.31
C VAL A 50 1.79 1.13 7.71
N ASN A 51 1.78 1.63 8.95
CA ASN A 51 0.72 2.52 9.40
C ASN A 51 0.68 3.81 8.57
N LYS A 52 1.83 4.37 8.24
CA LYS A 52 1.91 5.58 7.43
C LYS A 52 1.39 5.34 6.01
N LEU A 53 1.80 4.22 5.39
CA LEU A 53 1.35 3.88 4.05
C LEU A 53 -0.16 3.62 4.01
N GLU A 54 -0.70 3.02 5.07
CA GLU A 54 -2.16 2.81 5.16
C GLU A 54 -2.90 4.14 5.30
N GLN A 55 -2.40 5.04 6.13
CA GLN A 55 -3.00 6.37 6.29
C GLN A 55 -3.03 7.15 4.97
N LEU A 56 -2.01 6.98 4.16
CA LEU A 56 -1.93 7.63 2.86
C LEU A 56 -2.74 6.90 1.78
N LYS A 57 -3.35 5.77 2.12
CA LYS A 57 -4.12 4.94 1.20
C LYS A 57 -3.29 4.37 0.06
N ILE A 58 -2.02 4.15 0.34
CA ILE A 58 -1.08 3.51 -0.58
C ILE A 58 -1.21 2.00 -0.49
N ILE A 59 -1.45 1.49 0.71
CA ILE A 59 -1.75 0.09 0.96
C ILE A 59 -3.08 0.01 1.69
N LYS A 60 -3.67 -1.18 1.70
CA LYS A 60 -4.93 -1.41 2.41
C LYS A 60 -4.88 -2.70 3.18
N LYS A 61 -5.63 -2.73 4.27
CA LYS A 61 -5.83 -3.94 5.07
C LYS A 61 -6.76 -4.87 4.31
N THR A 62 -6.37 -6.13 4.20
CA THR A 62 -7.17 -7.13 3.48
C THR A 62 -7.93 -8.04 4.41
N LYS A 63 -7.33 -8.38 5.56
CA LYS A 63 -7.98 -9.26 6.54
C LYS A 63 -7.31 -9.10 7.89
N ILE A 64 -8.01 -9.58 8.92
CA ILE A 64 -7.48 -9.66 10.28
C ILE A 64 -7.66 -11.11 10.71
N ILE A 65 -6.59 -11.72 11.20
CA ILE A 65 -6.63 -13.06 11.73
C ILE A 65 -6.41 -12.98 13.25
N ARG A 66 -7.32 -13.57 14.03
CA ARG A 66 -7.14 -13.67 15.46
C ARG A 66 -6.28 -14.88 15.77
N LYS A 67 -5.20 -14.64 16.53
CA LYS A 67 -4.28 -15.69 16.92
C LYS A 67 -4.78 -16.37 18.20
N MET A 68 -4.23 -17.54 18.47
CA MET A 68 -4.58 -18.32 19.64
C MET A 68 -4.28 -17.60 20.96
N ASP A 69 -3.29 -16.72 20.96
CA ASP A 69 -2.92 -15.93 22.14
C ASP A 69 -3.86 -14.73 22.36
N GLY A 70 -4.89 -14.57 21.54
CA GLY A 70 -5.85 -13.48 21.66
C GLY A 70 -5.48 -12.20 20.93
N THR A 71 -4.29 -12.14 20.33
CA THR A 71 -3.89 -10.98 19.54
C THR A 71 -4.39 -11.09 18.12
N ASP A 72 -4.51 -9.93 17.45
CA ASP A 72 -4.92 -9.87 16.05
C ASP A 72 -3.69 -9.62 15.18
N GLU A 73 -3.72 -10.24 14.00
CA GLU A 73 -2.70 -10.02 12.99
C GLU A 73 -3.37 -9.49 11.73
N SER A 74 -3.04 -8.25 11.36
CA SER A 74 -3.59 -7.59 10.18
C SER A 74 -2.70 -7.82 8.98
N PHE A 75 -3.32 -8.05 7.84
CA PHE A 75 -2.64 -8.30 6.57
C PHE A 75 -2.89 -7.15 5.62
N TYR A 76 -1.92 -6.85 4.78
CA TYR A 76 -1.95 -5.70 3.89
C TYR A 76 -1.52 -6.09 2.48
N THR A 77 -2.01 -5.32 1.52
CA THR A 77 -1.59 -5.43 0.13
C THR A 77 -1.42 -4.03 -0.46
N SER A 78 -0.61 -3.92 -1.50
CA SER A 78 -0.47 -2.68 -2.24
C SER A 78 -1.79 -2.30 -2.90
N TRP A 79 -2.19 -1.04 -2.75
CA TRP A 79 -3.44 -0.54 -3.33
C TRP A 79 -3.19 0.61 -4.30
N ILE A 80 -1.93 0.92 -4.56
CA ILE A 80 -1.54 2.01 -5.45
C ILE A 80 -1.41 1.50 -6.88
N ASP A 81 -2.01 2.22 -7.82
CA ASP A 81 -1.83 1.95 -9.24
C ASP A 81 -0.85 2.96 -9.84
N GLU A 82 -1.05 4.22 -9.52
CA GLU A 82 -0.22 5.27 -10.10
C GLU A 82 -0.16 6.48 -9.17
N VAL A 83 1.00 7.12 -9.15
CA VAL A 83 1.17 8.42 -8.51
C VAL A 83 1.64 9.40 -9.58
N GLN A 84 0.91 10.52 -9.71
CA GLN A 84 1.32 11.60 -10.59
C GLN A 84 1.70 12.80 -9.73
N ILE A 85 2.85 13.36 -10.01
CA ILE A 85 3.32 14.58 -9.36
C ILE A 85 3.53 15.62 -10.44
N ASN A 86 2.91 16.77 -10.26
CA ASN A 86 3.01 17.87 -11.20
C ASN A 86 3.58 19.09 -10.50
N PHE A 87 4.48 19.77 -11.18
CA PHE A 87 4.93 21.09 -10.76
C PHE A 87 4.53 22.09 -11.84
N LYS A 88 3.58 22.96 -11.52
CA LYS A 88 3.03 23.91 -12.47
C LYS A 88 2.61 25.18 -11.72
N ASN A 89 2.87 26.33 -12.31
CA ASN A 89 2.55 27.63 -11.71
C ASN A 89 3.15 27.76 -10.30
N ASN A 90 4.40 27.28 -10.15
CA ASN A 90 5.15 27.28 -8.89
C ASN A 90 4.46 26.50 -7.78
N ARG A 91 3.64 25.53 -8.15
CA ARG A 91 2.95 24.66 -7.19
C ARG A 91 3.21 23.20 -7.50
N ILE A 92 3.38 22.43 -6.44
CA ILE A 92 3.44 20.98 -6.53
C ILE A 92 2.06 20.44 -6.21
N THR A 93 1.53 19.62 -7.10
CA THR A 93 0.29 18.89 -6.86
C THR A 93 0.56 17.42 -7.07
N CYS A 94 -0.19 16.57 -6.38
CA CYS A 94 -0.08 15.13 -6.58
C CYS A 94 -1.46 14.53 -6.70
N LYS A 95 -1.51 13.43 -7.44
CA LYS A 95 -2.73 12.66 -7.66
C LYS A 95 -2.39 11.20 -7.48
N ILE A 96 -3.18 10.52 -6.65
CA ILE A 96 -3.02 9.10 -6.42
C ILE A 96 -4.18 8.37 -7.08
N LYS A 97 -3.85 7.37 -7.86
CA LYS A 97 -4.83 6.47 -8.44
C LYS A 97 -4.66 5.12 -7.75
N ASN A 98 -5.73 4.65 -7.11
CA ASN A 98 -5.72 3.36 -6.46
C ASN A 98 -6.12 2.27 -7.45
N LYS A 99 -5.72 1.03 -7.17
CA LYS A 99 -6.16 -0.11 -7.94
C LYS A 99 -7.66 -0.25 -7.78
N GLU A 100 -8.35 -0.50 -8.88
CA GLU A 100 -9.78 -0.70 -8.83
C GLU A 100 -10.10 -2.03 -8.18
N HIS A 101 -11.15 -2.03 -7.36
CA HIS A 101 -11.70 -3.26 -6.85
C HIS A 101 -12.45 -3.95 -7.98
N GLN A 102 -11.83 -4.96 -8.54
CA GLN A 102 -12.52 -5.81 -9.48
C GLN A 102 -12.94 -7.07 -8.74
N ASP A 103 -14.23 -7.31 -8.67
CA ASP A 103 -14.71 -8.57 -8.16
C ASP A 103 -14.37 -9.68 -9.15
N LYS A 104 -14.64 -10.92 -8.76
CA LYS A 104 -14.32 -12.07 -9.60
C LYS A 104 -15.03 -12.01 -10.95
N ILE A 105 -16.25 -11.48 -10.98
CA ILE A 105 -17.03 -11.40 -12.20
C ILE A 105 -16.36 -10.47 -13.19
N VAL A 106 -15.91 -9.31 -12.74
CA VAL A 106 -15.23 -8.35 -13.60
C VAL A 106 -13.92 -8.92 -14.14
N ARG A 107 -13.16 -9.63 -13.30
CA ARG A 107 -11.92 -10.28 -13.73
C ARG A 107 -12.19 -11.33 -14.81
N LEU A 108 -13.23 -12.13 -14.65
CA LEU A 108 -13.59 -13.13 -15.65
C LEU A 108 -13.95 -12.47 -16.97
N TRP A 109 -14.70 -11.37 -16.92
CA TRP A 109 -15.04 -10.60 -18.11
C TRP A 109 -13.80 -10.11 -18.83
N GLN A 110 -12.85 -9.57 -18.11
CA GLN A 110 -11.60 -9.09 -18.70
C GLN A 110 -10.81 -10.23 -19.33
N GLY A 111 -10.78 -11.38 -18.67
CA GLY A 111 -10.13 -12.56 -19.22
C GLY A 111 -10.69 -12.98 -20.56
N PHE A 112 -12.01 -12.93 -20.70
CA PHE A 112 -12.66 -13.25 -21.98
C PHE A 112 -12.39 -12.22 -23.06
N ARG A 113 -12.21 -10.97 -22.70
CA ARG A 113 -12.01 -9.88 -23.66
C ARG A 113 -10.60 -9.84 -24.22
N HIS A 114 -9.66 -10.46 -23.57
CA HIS A 114 -8.25 -10.42 -23.95
C HIS A 114 -7.82 -11.60 -24.82
N ASN A 115 -8.74 -12.33 -25.32
CA ASN A 115 -8.43 -13.44 -26.21
C ASN A 115 -8.10 -13.00 -27.62
#